data_29ab7b541c6229cbe5229231b29b8c0c
#
_entry.id   29ab7b541c6229cbe5229231b29b8c0c
#
_cell.length_a   1.000
_cell.length_b   1.000
_cell.length_c   1.000
_cell.angle_alpha   90.00
_cell.angle_beta   90.00
_cell.angle_gamma   90.00
#
_symmetry.space_group_name_H-M   'P 1'
#
loop_
_entity.id
_entity.type
_entity.pdbx_description
1 polymer ?
#
loop_
_entity_poly.entity_id
_entity_poly.type
_entity_poly.pdbx_seq_one_letter_code
_entity_poly.pdbx_strand_id
1 'polypeptide(L)'
;MGAGTVLSIAKGAKEAQRELARAGGAKREAALKEISSALRENVQSILEANRADIAAARENGMAESMIDRLTLTAERIEGMAKGVDDVAAMPDPVGRVLSGSTRPNGLRIEKVTVPLGVIGIIYEARPNVTSDAAALCLKAGNAVILRGGKEAINSNKAVANLMRAAVEKAGLPADTVNLIEDTSRESANELMKMNGLVDVLIPRGGAGLIKSVVENSTVPVIETGSGNCHIYIDEFADIDMAADIVFNAKTSRPSVCNACESVLVHKAVAEEAIVAVAGRLKEKNVEIFGDEIVCSVLDFAKPATEEDWGKEYLDYKISIKTVDNIDEAIAHIAKYSTGHSESIITENYPNAQKFLNEVDSAAVYVNASTRFTDGGEFGFGAEIGISTQKLHARGPLGLNNLTSEKYVVYGSGQIR
;
A
#
# COMPACT_ATOMS: atom_id res chain seq x y z
N MET A 1 -17.30 25.08 11.24
CA MET A 1 -16.07 25.88 11.06
C MET A 1 -15.81 25.92 9.56
N GLY A 2 -15.50 27.10 8.98
CA GLY A 2 -15.21 27.21 7.55
C GLY A 2 -13.99 26.36 7.17
N ALA A 3 -13.95 25.84 5.95
CA ALA A 3 -12.82 25.08 5.44
C ALA A 3 -11.53 25.90 5.59
N GLY A 4 -10.58 25.40 6.38
CA GLY A 4 -9.27 26.06 6.53
C GLY A 4 -8.48 25.97 5.23
N THR A 5 -7.64 26.95 4.95
CA THR A 5 -6.70 26.84 3.83
C THR A 5 -5.70 25.71 4.06
N VAL A 6 -5.16 25.11 3.00
CA VAL A 6 -4.14 24.05 3.11
C VAL A 6 -2.98 24.48 4.01
N LEU A 7 -2.56 25.75 3.89
CA LEU A 7 -1.51 26.32 4.74
C LEU A 7 -1.89 26.35 6.22
N SER A 8 -3.13 26.74 6.58
CA SER A 8 -3.57 26.77 7.98
C SER A 8 -3.67 25.36 8.58
N ILE A 9 -4.15 24.40 7.80
CA ILE A 9 -4.20 22.98 8.17
C ILE A 9 -2.79 22.44 8.41
N ALA A 10 -1.85 22.71 7.50
CA ALA A 10 -0.46 22.24 7.62
C ALA A 10 0.25 22.85 8.86
N LYS A 11 0.00 24.11 9.18
CA LYS A 11 0.52 24.74 10.41
C LYS A 11 -0.05 24.09 11.67
N GLY A 12 -1.38 23.88 11.75
CA GLY A 12 -2.03 23.20 12.87
C GLY A 12 -1.50 21.77 13.06
N ALA A 13 -1.37 21.01 11.96
CA ALA A 13 -0.78 19.66 11.98
C ALA A 13 0.67 19.66 12.51
N LYS A 14 1.50 20.66 12.11
CA LYS A 14 2.90 20.78 12.57
C LYS A 14 3.00 21.09 14.07
N GLU A 15 2.08 21.88 14.60
CA GLU A 15 2.00 22.18 16.04
C GLU A 15 1.52 20.93 16.80
N ALA A 16 0.44 20.31 16.35
CA ALA A 16 -0.10 19.09 16.94
C ALA A 16 0.91 17.94 16.96
N GLN A 17 1.71 17.80 15.92
CA GLN A 17 2.76 16.78 15.84
C GLN A 17 3.82 16.92 16.94
N ARG A 18 4.17 18.15 17.33
CA ARG A 18 5.12 18.38 18.43
C ARG A 18 4.60 17.89 19.78
N GLU A 19 3.31 18.04 20.03
CA GLU A 19 2.65 17.54 21.22
C GLU A 19 2.52 16.01 21.17
N LEU A 20 2.11 15.47 20.03
CA LEU A 20 1.97 14.04 19.79
C LEU A 20 3.30 13.31 19.96
N ALA A 21 4.42 13.88 19.49
CA ALA A 21 5.75 13.30 19.63
C ALA A 21 6.21 13.19 21.11
N ARG A 22 5.65 14.04 22.00
CA ARG A 22 5.91 13.99 23.45
C ARG A 22 4.94 13.10 24.18
N ALA A 23 3.80 12.77 23.58
CA ALA A 23 2.82 11.87 24.14
C ALA A 23 3.37 10.44 24.12
N GLY A 24 3.39 9.77 25.26
CA GLY A 24 3.81 8.38 25.36
C GLY A 24 2.92 7.42 24.58
N GLY A 25 3.42 6.23 24.27
CA GLY A 25 2.70 5.20 23.52
C GLY A 25 1.32 4.86 24.09
N ALA A 26 1.20 4.80 25.41
CA ALA A 26 -0.07 4.55 26.10
C ALA A 26 -1.16 5.58 25.78
N LYS A 27 -0.80 6.86 25.62
CA LYS A 27 -1.76 7.92 25.26
C LYS A 27 -2.21 7.81 23.81
N ARG A 28 -1.30 7.46 22.91
CA ARG A 28 -1.61 7.20 21.51
C ARG A 28 -2.51 5.95 21.34
N GLU A 29 -2.24 4.91 22.12
CA GLU A 29 -3.07 3.70 22.16
C GLU A 29 -4.48 4.01 22.70
N ALA A 30 -4.61 4.80 23.76
CA ALA A 30 -5.90 5.23 24.28
C ALA A 30 -6.70 6.01 23.22
N ALA A 31 -6.05 6.92 22.47
CA ALA A 31 -6.71 7.66 21.39
C ALA A 31 -7.20 6.72 20.27
N LEU A 32 -6.43 5.70 19.90
CA LEU A 32 -6.85 4.71 18.93
C LEU A 32 -8.07 3.90 19.39
N LYS A 33 -8.12 3.52 20.66
CA LYS A 33 -9.29 2.83 21.26
C LYS A 33 -10.53 3.73 21.26
N GLU A 34 -10.39 5.01 21.53
CA GLU A 34 -11.50 5.97 21.40
C GLU A 34 -11.96 6.12 19.96
N ILE A 35 -11.05 6.12 18.98
CA ILE A 35 -11.39 6.15 17.54
C ILE A 35 -12.19 4.90 17.16
N SER A 36 -11.72 3.72 17.54
CA SER A 36 -12.38 2.45 17.25
C SER A 36 -13.81 2.44 17.85
N SER A 37 -13.98 2.88 19.10
CA SER A 37 -15.31 3.02 19.72
C SER A 37 -16.20 4.02 18.99
N ALA A 38 -15.64 5.19 18.61
CA ALA A 38 -16.40 6.22 17.90
C ALA A 38 -16.89 5.74 16.53
N LEU A 39 -16.11 4.94 15.80
CA LEU A 39 -16.54 4.35 14.52
C LEU A 39 -17.72 3.40 14.73
N ARG A 40 -17.68 2.53 15.76
CA ARG A 40 -18.78 1.60 16.08
C ARG A 40 -20.05 2.30 16.53
N GLU A 41 -19.91 3.32 17.36
CA GLU A 41 -21.04 4.07 17.91
C GLU A 41 -21.75 4.94 16.84
N ASN A 42 -21.06 5.28 15.74
CA ASN A 42 -21.57 6.22 14.73
C ASN A 42 -21.78 5.59 13.34
N VAL A 43 -22.00 4.26 13.27
CA VAL A 43 -22.20 3.52 12.01
C VAL A 43 -23.27 4.18 11.13
N GLN A 44 -24.42 4.59 11.70
CA GLN A 44 -25.51 5.14 10.92
C GLN A 44 -25.16 6.48 10.26
N SER A 45 -24.49 7.37 10.96
CA SER A 45 -24.05 8.66 10.40
C SER A 45 -23.01 8.50 9.29
N ILE A 46 -22.10 7.53 9.41
CA ILE A 46 -21.14 7.19 8.36
C ILE A 46 -21.85 6.62 7.14
N LEU A 47 -22.81 5.72 7.33
CA LEU A 47 -23.63 5.15 6.24
C LEU A 47 -24.48 6.20 5.53
N GLU A 48 -25.02 7.20 6.24
CA GLU A 48 -25.76 8.32 5.64
C GLU A 48 -24.85 9.17 4.76
N ALA A 49 -23.67 9.53 5.23
CA ALA A 49 -22.68 10.24 4.45
C ALA A 49 -22.23 9.46 3.20
N ASN A 50 -22.02 8.16 3.36
CA ASN A 50 -21.63 7.28 2.25
C ASN A 50 -22.73 7.12 1.20
N ARG A 51 -24.00 7.05 1.61
CA ARG A 51 -25.12 7.02 0.65
C ARG A 51 -25.17 8.25 -0.25
N ALA A 52 -24.85 9.43 0.30
CA ALA A 52 -24.75 10.66 -0.49
C ALA A 52 -23.63 10.58 -1.54
N ASP A 53 -22.45 10.05 -1.16
CA ASP A 53 -21.33 9.84 -2.08
C ASP A 53 -21.68 8.84 -3.19
N ILE A 54 -22.34 7.71 -2.84
CA ILE A 54 -22.76 6.68 -3.81
C ILE A 54 -23.78 7.24 -4.80
N ALA A 55 -24.77 8.03 -4.31
CA ALA A 55 -25.79 8.63 -5.17
C ALA A 55 -25.12 9.57 -6.19
N ALA A 56 -24.24 10.45 -5.74
CA ALA A 56 -23.51 11.35 -6.62
C ALA A 56 -22.59 10.60 -7.61
N ALA A 57 -21.96 9.50 -7.18
CA ALA A 57 -21.11 8.67 -8.03
C ALA A 57 -21.90 8.02 -9.17
N ARG A 58 -23.11 7.50 -8.88
CA ARG A 58 -24.01 6.92 -9.88
C ARG A 58 -24.53 7.95 -10.86
N GLU A 59 -24.93 9.13 -10.40
CA GLU A 59 -25.35 10.24 -11.26
C GLU A 59 -24.24 10.67 -12.24
N ASN A 60 -22.99 10.61 -11.80
CA ASN A 60 -21.81 10.91 -12.61
C ASN A 60 -21.34 9.74 -13.49
N GLY A 61 -22.07 8.61 -13.55
CA GLY A 61 -21.74 7.48 -14.41
C GLY A 61 -20.50 6.70 -14.01
N MET A 62 -20.16 6.66 -12.71
CA MET A 62 -19.02 5.89 -12.20
C MET A 62 -19.24 4.39 -12.44
N ALA A 63 -18.18 3.68 -12.84
CA ALA A 63 -18.24 2.23 -13.05
C ALA A 63 -18.57 1.48 -11.74
N GLU A 64 -19.37 0.40 -11.83
CA GLU A 64 -19.82 -0.37 -10.66
C GLU A 64 -18.65 -0.93 -9.81
N SER A 65 -17.54 -1.28 -10.43
CA SER A 65 -16.33 -1.72 -9.70
C SER A 65 -15.73 -0.61 -8.82
N MET A 66 -15.86 0.65 -9.23
CA MET A 66 -15.43 1.81 -8.45
C MET A 66 -16.47 2.17 -7.38
N ILE A 67 -17.76 1.98 -7.67
CA ILE A 67 -18.85 2.14 -6.70
C ILE A 67 -18.70 1.12 -5.56
N ASP A 68 -18.35 -0.14 -5.87
CA ASP A 68 -18.07 -1.13 -4.83
C ASP A 68 -16.92 -0.70 -3.90
N ARG A 69 -15.85 -0.13 -4.45
CA ARG A 69 -14.73 0.40 -3.66
C ARG A 69 -15.14 1.58 -2.76
N LEU A 70 -16.08 2.40 -3.23
CA LEU A 70 -16.60 3.56 -2.51
C LEU A 70 -17.60 3.15 -1.42
N THR A 71 -18.31 2.03 -1.61
CA THR A 71 -19.41 1.61 -0.75
C THR A 71 -18.92 1.19 0.64
N LEU A 72 -19.51 1.76 1.68
CA LEU A 72 -19.38 1.28 3.05
C LEU A 72 -20.66 0.50 3.44
N THR A 73 -20.46 -0.59 4.17
CA THR A 73 -21.51 -1.36 4.84
C THR A 73 -21.22 -1.37 6.34
N ALA A 74 -22.14 -1.82 7.15
CA ALA A 74 -21.91 -1.97 8.60
C ALA A 74 -20.70 -2.88 8.87
N GLU A 75 -20.56 -3.97 8.09
CA GLU A 75 -19.43 -4.89 8.22
C GLU A 75 -18.10 -4.23 7.80
N ARG A 76 -18.10 -3.40 6.74
CA ARG A 76 -16.90 -2.67 6.31
C ARG A 76 -16.49 -1.62 7.35
N ILE A 77 -17.46 -0.95 8.01
CA ILE A 77 -17.19 0.00 9.11
C ILE A 77 -16.66 -0.75 10.34
N GLU A 78 -17.24 -1.91 10.69
CA GLU A 78 -16.67 -2.77 11.75
C GLU A 78 -15.25 -3.23 11.41
N GLY A 79 -14.98 -3.56 10.12
CA GLY A 79 -13.64 -3.85 9.64
C GLY A 79 -12.67 -2.68 9.83
N MET A 80 -13.12 -1.43 9.58
CA MET A 80 -12.33 -0.22 9.86
C MET A 80 -12.02 -0.09 11.36
N ALA A 81 -13.03 -0.23 12.22
CA ALA A 81 -12.86 -0.15 13.67
C ALA A 81 -11.92 -1.25 14.19
N LYS A 82 -12.07 -2.48 13.70
CA LYS A 82 -11.17 -3.59 14.01
C LYS A 82 -9.74 -3.31 13.55
N GLY A 83 -9.55 -2.76 12.34
CA GLY A 83 -8.22 -2.37 11.85
C GLY A 83 -7.54 -1.35 12.77
N VAL A 84 -8.30 -0.39 13.30
CA VAL A 84 -7.80 0.57 14.31
C VAL A 84 -7.43 -0.14 15.61
N ASP A 85 -8.22 -1.11 16.09
CA ASP A 85 -7.88 -1.91 17.28
C ASP A 85 -6.61 -2.74 17.06
N ASP A 86 -6.48 -3.36 15.89
CA ASP A 86 -5.30 -4.15 15.52
C ASP A 86 -4.03 -3.25 15.55
N VAL A 87 -4.11 -2.03 14.99
CA VAL A 87 -3.03 -1.04 15.08
C VAL A 87 -2.76 -0.60 16.52
N ALA A 88 -3.80 -0.41 17.34
CA ALA A 88 -3.64 -0.06 18.76
C ALA A 88 -2.87 -1.12 19.52
N ALA A 89 -3.11 -2.40 19.23
CA ALA A 89 -2.47 -3.55 19.87
C ALA A 89 -1.01 -3.77 19.42
N MET A 90 -0.57 -3.19 18.30
CA MET A 90 0.81 -3.33 17.83
C MET A 90 1.83 -2.76 18.83
N PRO A 91 3.05 -3.31 18.88
CA PRO A 91 4.16 -2.70 19.62
C PRO A 91 4.40 -1.25 19.18
N ASP A 92 4.76 -0.39 20.15
CA ASP A 92 5.11 1.01 19.86
C ASP A 92 6.38 1.06 18.98
N PRO A 93 6.32 1.66 17.80
CA PRO A 93 7.50 1.77 16.93
C PRO A 93 8.45 2.89 17.37
N VAL A 94 8.02 3.81 18.23
CA VAL A 94 8.76 5.03 18.60
C VAL A 94 9.64 4.76 19.85
N GLY A 95 10.88 5.26 19.80
CA GLY A 95 11.83 5.15 20.92
C GLY A 95 12.57 3.82 21.02
N ARG A 96 12.46 2.96 20.01
CA ARG A 96 13.21 1.69 19.97
C ARG A 96 14.69 1.97 19.73
N VAL A 97 15.55 1.38 20.55
CA VAL A 97 17.01 1.42 20.33
C VAL A 97 17.37 0.37 19.28
N LEU A 98 17.81 0.82 18.11
CA LEU A 98 18.21 -0.05 17.01
C LEU A 98 19.66 -0.53 17.13
N SER A 99 20.53 0.34 17.63
CA SER A 99 21.93 0.03 17.91
C SER A 99 22.49 0.99 18.94
N GLY A 100 23.54 0.57 19.64
CA GLY A 100 24.27 1.40 20.58
C GLY A 100 25.73 1.01 20.66
N SER A 101 26.61 1.99 20.93
CA SER A 101 28.02 1.76 21.12
C SER A 101 28.65 2.78 22.07
N THR A 102 29.69 2.38 22.81
CA THR A 102 30.52 3.30 23.57
C THR A 102 31.84 3.53 22.82
N ARG A 103 32.18 4.80 22.60
CA ARG A 103 33.42 5.18 21.91
C ARG A 103 34.61 5.15 22.88
N PRO A 104 35.87 5.06 22.36
CA PRO A 104 37.06 5.06 23.21
C PRO A 104 37.16 6.27 24.16
N ASN A 105 36.59 7.41 23.78
CA ASN A 105 36.54 8.63 24.59
C ASN A 105 35.40 8.66 25.62
N GLY A 106 34.62 7.56 25.73
CA GLY A 106 33.51 7.44 26.70
C GLY A 106 32.16 7.93 26.20
N LEU A 107 32.02 8.50 24.98
CA LEU A 107 30.73 8.84 24.42
C LEU A 107 29.89 7.58 24.17
N ARG A 108 28.66 7.51 24.75
CA ARG A 108 27.67 6.50 24.42
C ARG A 108 26.74 7.04 23.33
N ILE A 109 26.69 6.35 22.21
CA ILE A 109 25.88 6.71 21.05
C ILE A 109 24.81 5.66 20.86
N GLU A 110 23.56 6.07 20.80
CA GLU A 110 22.40 5.22 20.52
C GLU A 110 21.70 5.70 19.26
N LYS A 111 21.29 4.78 18.42
CA LYS A 111 20.44 5.03 17.26
C LYS A 111 19.00 4.64 17.62
N VAL A 112 18.08 5.58 17.63
CA VAL A 112 16.70 5.37 18.10
C VAL A 112 15.68 5.75 17.03
N THR A 113 14.53 5.07 17.02
CA THR A 113 13.40 5.40 16.14
C THR A 113 12.64 6.63 16.65
N VAL A 114 12.22 7.47 15.71
CA VAL A 114 11.41 8.67 15.97
C VAL A 114 10.32 8.81 14.92
N PRO A 115 9.21 9.54 15.18
CA PRO A 115 8.22 9.85 14.15
C PRO A 115 8.85 10.53 12.93
N LEU A 116 8.29 10.31 11.75
CA LEU A 116 8.63 11.07 10.53
C LEU A 116 8.25 12.55 10.69
N GLY A 117 7.08 12.83 11.28
CA GLY A 117 6.59 14.18 11.49
C GLY A 117 5.14 14.38 11.05
N VAL A 118 4.91 15.25 10.08
CA VAL A 118 3.60 15.44 9.44
C VAL A 118 3.57 14.68 8.13
N ILE A 119 2.61 13.77 8.00
CA ILE A 119 2.44 12.94 6.80
C ILE A 119 1.22 13.42 6.04
N GLY A 120 1.39 13.80 4.77
CA GLY A 120 0.30 14.06 3.85
C GLY A 120 -0.07 12.80 3.07
N ILE A 121 -1.36 12.47 3.01
CA ILE A 121 -1.85 11.29 2.27
C ILE A 121 -2.85 11.75 1.23
N ILE A 122 -2.52 11.56 -0.05
CA ILE A 122 -3.38 11.88 -1.19
C ILE A 122 -3.96 10.58 -1.73
N TYR A 123 -5.29 10.41 -1.68
CA TYR A 123 -5.92 9.14 -2.03
C TYR A 123 -7.23 9.32 -2.81
N GLU A 124 -7.61 8.27 -3.54
CA GLU A 124 -8.83 8.19 -4.35
C GLU A 124 -9.89 7.34 -3.66
N ALA A 125 -11.08 7.27 -4.22
CA ALA A 125 -12.30 6.50 -3.93
C ALA A 125 -12.21 5.31 -2.93
N ARG A 126 -11.66 5.53 -1.74
CA ARG A 126 -11.51 4.51 -0.69
C ARG A 126 -11.70 5.11 0.70
N PRO A 127 -12.94 5.22 1.20
CA PRO A 127 -13.23 5.86 2.50
C PRO A 127 -12.49 5.22 3.68
N ASN A 128 -12.22 3.90 3.63
CA ASN A 128 -11.47 3.20 4.66
C ASN A 128 -10.03 3.70 4.83
N VAL A 129 -9.41 4.23 3.77
CA VAL A 129 -8.04 4.80 3.86
C VAL A 129 -7.98 5.94 4.87
N THR A 130 -9.08 6.68 5.07
CA THR A 130 -9.18 7.73 6.07
C THR A 130 -8.85 7.22 7.48
N SER A 131 -9.45 6.09 7.88
CA SER A 131 -9.18 5.49 9.21
C SER A 131 -7.86 4.76 9.27
N ASP A 132 -7.55 3.94 8.25
CA ASP A 132 -6.38 3.05 8.27
C ASP A 132 -5.08 3.86 8.30
N ALA A 133 -4.98 4.85 7.41
CA ALA A 133 -3.81 5.70 7.32
C ALA A 133 -3.64 6.60 8.56
N ALA A 134 -4.74 7.18 9.06
CA ALA A 134 -4.66 8.02 10.25
C ALA A 134 -4.30 7.20 11.51
N ALA A 135 -4.82 5.98 11.66
CA ALA A 135 -4.48 5.11 12.78
C ALA A 135 -2.99 4.74 12.79
N LEU A 136 -2.44 4.34 11.64
CA LEU A 136 -1.01 4.04 11.50
C LEU A 136 -0.13 5.27 11.79
N CYS A 137 -0.49 6.44 11.24
CA CYS A 137 0.23 7.68 11.52
C CYS A 137 0.20 8.04 13.00
N LEU A 138 -0.97 7.99 13.64
CA LEU A 138 -1.15 8.28 15.07
C LEU A 138 -0.33 7.33 15.94
N LYS A 139 -0.36 6.01 15.68
CA LYS A 139 0.43 5.00 16.41
C LYS A 139 1.92 5.28 16.31
N ALA A 140 2.40 5.68 15.13
CA ALA A 140 3.80 6.03 14.90
C ALA A 140 4.18 7.45 15.40
N GLY A 141 3.24 8.18 16.02
CA GLY A 141 3.51 9.52 16.56
C GLY A 141 3.54 10.64 15.51
N ASN A 142 2.96 10.41 14.33
CA ASN A 142 2.86 11.38 13.25
C ASN A 142 1.49 12.05 13.23
N ALA A 143 1.44 13.36 12.99
CA ALA A 143 0.22 14.00 12.57
C ALA A 143 -0.03 13.70 11.08
N VAL A 144 -1.31 13.64 10.69
CA VAL A 144 -1.71 13.30 9.33
C VAL A 144 -2.58 14.37 8.70
N ILE A 145 -2.32 14.65 7.43
CA ILE A 145 -3.16 15.50 6.58
C ILE A 145 -3.69 14.63 5.44
N LEU A 146 -4.99 14.36 5.47
CA LEU A 146 -5.71 13.55 4.52
C LEU A 146 -6.26 14.43 3.40
N ARG A 147 -6.05 14.02 2.14
CA ARG A 147 -6.65 14.64 0.96
C ARG A 147 -7.27 13.55 0.10
N GLY A 148 -8.54 13.26 0.35
CA GLY A 148 -9.32 12.27 -0.40
C GLY A 148 -9.89 12.79 -1.70
N GLY A 149 -10.28 11.88 -2.59
CA GLY A 149 -11.00 12.21 -3.82
C GLY A 149 -12.39 12.82 -3.55
N LYS A 150 -12.89 13.58 -4.53
CA LYS A 150 -14.22 14.24 -4.44
C LYS A 150 -15.38 13.26 -4.30
N GLU A 151 -15.20 12.06 -4.82
CA GLU A 151 -16.20 11.00 -4.85
C GLU A 151 -16.52 10.41 -3.47
N ALA A 152 -15.63 10.59 -2.47
CA ALA A 152 -15.77 10.06 -1.12
C ALA A 152 -15.81 11.17 -0.06
N ILE A 153 -16.01 12.42 -0.43
CA ILE A 153 -15.79 13.55 0.47
C ILE A 153 -16.70 13.54 1.69
N ASN A 154 -17.96 13.16 1.54
CA ASN A 154 -18.89 13.13 2.67
C ASN A 154 -18.52 12.03 3.66
N SER A 155 -18.19 10.83 3.16
CA SER A 155 -17.69 9.73 3.97
C SER A 155 -16.39 10.09 4.70
N ASN A 156 -15.44 10.68 3.97
CA ASN A 156 -14.15 11.09 4.54
C ASN A 156 -14.33 12.15 5.64
N LYS A 157 -15.24 13.11 5.46
CA LYS A 157 -15.59 14.12 6.47
C LYS A 157 -16.21 13.48 7.70
N ALA A 158 -17.17 12.57 7.54
CA ALA A 158 -17.80 11.87 8.64
C ALA A 158 -16.77 11.11 9.48
N VAL A 159 -15.92 10.30 8.85
CA VAL A 159 -14.86 9.53 9.53
C VAL A 159 -13.82 10.45 10.18
N ALA A 160 -13.27 11.41 9.45
CA ALA A 160 -12.24 12.30 9.98
C ALA A 160 -12.72 13.12 11.18
N ASN A 161 -13.95 13.63 11.17
CA ASN A 161 -14.51 14.39 12.28
C ASN A 161 -14.67 13.52 13.54
N LEU A 162 -15.12 12.27 13.39
CA LEU A 162 -15.20 11.33 14.50
C LEU A 162 -13.81 11.03 15.08
N MET A 163 -12.81 10.83 14.23
CA MET A 163 -11.43 10.59 14.67
C MET A 163 -10.85 11.81 15.40
N ARG A 164 -11.08 13.02 14.92
CA ARG A 164 -10.67 14.28 15.56
C ARG A 164 -11.25 14.40 16.97
N ALA A 165 -12.56 14.19 17.10
CA ALA A 165 -13.24 14.24 18.39
C ALA A 165 -12.73 13.16 19.36
N ALA A 166 -12.47 11.93 18.88
CA ALA A 166 -11.92 10.85 19.69
C ALA A 166 -10.48 11.14 20.16
N VAL A 167 -9.64 11.70 19.29
CA VAL A 167 -8.28 12.12 19.63
C VAL A 167 -8.29 13.22 20.70
N GLU A 168 -9.19 14.20 20.59
CA GLU A 168 -9.35 15.28 21.57
C GLU A 168 -9.87 14.74 22.91
N LYS A 169 -10.83 13.81 22.90
CA LYS A 169 -11.32 13.12 24.10
C LYS A 169 -10.21 12.38 24.84
N ALA A 170 -9.25 11.82 24.11
CA ALA A 170 -8.05 11.18 24.68
C ALA A 170 -6.99 12.20 25.17
N GLY A 171 -7.25 13.50 25.03
CA GLY A 171 -6.37 14.58 25.47
C GLY A 171 -5.17 14.81 24.55
N LEU A 172 -5.29 14.52 23.28
CA LEU A 172 -4.36 14.88 22.22
C LEU A 172 -4.96 16.02 21.35
N PRO A 173 -4.14 16.83 20.67
CA PRO A 173 -4.67 17.88 19.80
C PRO A 173 -5.52 17.29 18.66
N ALA A 174 -6.71 17.88 18.40
CA ALA A 174 -7.57 17.45 17.30
C ALA A 174 -6.85 17.54 15.94
N ASP A 175 -5.93 18.48 15.77
CA ASP A 175 -5.14 18.67 14.55
C ASP A 175 -4.05 17.59 14.34
N THR A 176 -4.03 16.55 15.17
CA THR A 176 -3.30 15.32 14.89
C THR A 176 -3.88 14.59 13.67
N VAL A 177 -5.19 14.71 13.44
CA VAL A 177 -5.88 14.18 12.27
C VAL A 177 -6.55 15.33 11.52
N ASN A 178 -6.18 15.56 10.28
CA ASN A 178 -6.70 16.62 9.45
C ASN A 178 -7.23 16.08 8.12
N LEU A 179 -8.29 16.72 7.62
CA LEU A 179 -8.82 16.49 6.28
C LEU A 179 -8.87 17.82 5.52
N ILE A 180 -8.28 17.83 4.33
CA ILE A 180 -8.50 18.91 3.37
C ILE A 180 -9.85 18.66 2.69
N GLU A 181 -10.84 19.51 2.98
CA GLU A 181 -12.20 19.38 2.45
C GLU A 181 -12.33 19.88 1.02
N ASP A 182 -11.43 20.78 0.61
CA ASP A 182 -11.34 21.22 -0.78
C ASP A 182 -10.80 20.09 -1.66
N THR A 183 -11.64 19.61 -2.56
CA THR A 183 -11.31 18.50 -3.47
C THR A 183 -10.79 18.97 -4.83
N SER A 184 -10.49 20.27 -4.99
CA SER A 184 -9.88 20.82 -6.20
C SER A 184 -8.46 20.26 -6.44
N ARG A 185 -7.98 20.32 -7.68
CA ARG A 185 -6.59 19.95 -7.98
C ARG A 185 -5.60 20.93 -7.36
N GLU A 186 -6.01 22.17 -7.19
CA GLU A 186 -5.24 23.24 -6.59
C GLU A 186 -4.87 22.91 -5.14
N SER A 187 -5.81 22.41 -4.33
CA SER A 187 -5.55 22.01 -2.95
C SER A 187 -4.53 20.87 -2.83
N ALA A 188 -4.56 19.91 -3.76
CA ALA A 188 -3.57 18.86 -3.83
C ALA A 188 -2.19 19.41 -4.21
N ASN A 189 -2.13 20.32 -5.19
CA ASN A 189 -0.89 20.98 -5.62
C ASN A 189 -0.29 21.85 -4.49
N GLU A 190 -1.12 22.53 -3.72
CA GLU A 190 -0.67 23.27 -2.54
C GLU A 190 -0.06 22.31 -1.50
N LEU A 191 -0.74 21.20 -1.18
CA LEU A 191 -0.22 20.21 -0.23
C LEU A 191 1.14 19.64 -0.67
N MET A 192 1.31 19.36 -1.97
CA MET A 192 2.57 18.86 -2.55
C MET A 192 3.75 19.84 -2.41
N LYS A 193 3.48 21.11 -2.10
CA LYS A 193 4.50 22.17 -1.97
C LYS A 193 4.67 22.70 -0.54
N MET A 194 4.09 22.04 0.46
CA MET A 194 4.15 22.46 1.88
C MET A 194 5.47 22.08 2.56
N ASN A 195 6.61 22.39 1.93
CA ASN A 195 7.95 22.14 2.51
C ASN A 195 8.10 22.79 3.89
N GLY A 196 8.71 22.05 4.83
CA GLY A 196 8.92 22.50 6.21
C GLY A 196 7.69 22.38 7.11
N LEU A 197 6.48 22.22 6.57
CA LEU A 197 5.25 21.94 7.30
C LEU A 197 4.83 20.47 7.16
N VAL A 198 4.95 19.91 5.96
CA VAL A 198 4.73 18.48 5.67
C VAL A 198 6.09 17.84 5.45
N ASP A 199 6.34 16.73 6.12
CA ASP A 199 7.65 16.05 6.11
C ASP A 199 7.71 14.98 5.01
N VAL A 200 6.59 14.34 4.68
CA VAL A 200 6.48 13.33 3.62
C VAL A 200 5.05 13.24 3.06
N LEU A 201 4.94 12.90 1.79
CA LEU A 201 3.69 12.57 1.11
C LEU A 201 3.63 11.09 0.75
N ILE A 202 2.43 10.52 0.86
CA ILE A 202 2.15 9.14 0.45
C ILE A 202 0.93 9.18 -0.48
N PRO A 203 1.11 9.04 -1.80
CA PRO A 203 0.00 8.88 -2.73
C PRO A 203 -0.61 7.48 -2.61
N ARG A 204 -1.95 7.36 -2.68
CA ARG A 204 -2.70 6.10 -2.63
C ARG A 204 -3.80 6.08 -3.69
N GLY A 205 -3.51 5.59 -4.88
CA GLY A 205 -4.46 5.58 -6.00
C GLY A 205 -3.90 4.89 -7.23
N GLY A 206 -4.47 5.20 -8.39
CA GLY A 206 -3.99 4.69 -9.67
C GLY A 206 -2.64 5.28 -10.09
N ALA A 207 -1.99 4.65 -11.06
CA ALA A 207 -0.67 5.05 -11.57
C ALA A 207 -0.59 6.54 -11.96
N GLY A 208 -1.69 7.09 -12.49
CA GLY A 208 -1.76 8.51 -12.88
C GLY A 208 -1.66 9.46 -11.69
N LEU A 209 -2.31 9.16 -10.56
CA LEU A 209 -2.17 9.94 -9.33
C LEU A 209 -0.76 9.84 -8.77
N ILE A 210 -0.24 8.63 -8.66
CA ILE A 210 1.10 8.38 -8.11
C ILE A 210 2.15 9.15 -8.92
N LYS A 211 2.13 9.00 -10.25
CA LYS A 211 3.01 9.73 -11.17
C LYS A 211 2.89 11.24 -10.99
N SER A 212 1.66 11.77 -10.93
CA SER A 212 1.43 13.20 -10.75
C SER A 212 2.01 13.73 -9.44
N VAL A 213 1.88 12.98 -8.33
CA VAL A 213 2.44 13.38 -7.03
C VAL A 213 3.97 13.34 -7.07
N VAL A 214 4.57 12.27 -7.62
CA VAL A 214 6.02 12.12 -7.72
C VAL A 214 6.66 13.23 -8.56
N GLU A 215 6.05 13.56 -9.70
CA GLU A 215 6.61 14.56 -10.63
C GLU A 215 6.41 16.02 -10.16
N ASN A 216 5.36 16.31 -9.39
CA ASN A 216 5.00 17.69 -9.02
C ASN A 216 5.28 18.07 -7.57
N SER A 217 5.59 17.08 -6.71
CA SER A 217 5.85 17.34 -5.31
C SER A 217 7.26 17.88 -5.09
N THR A 218 7.36 18.89 -4.22
CA THR A 218 8.64 19.33 -3.65
C THR A 218 8.83 18.80 -2.23
N VAL A 219 7.76 18.29 -1.60
CA VAL A 219 7.83 17.49 -0.37
C VAL A 219 8.28 16.07 -0.74
N PRO A 220 9.18 15.43 0.03
CA PRO A 220 9.56 14.04 -0.21
C PRO A 220 8.36 13.11 -0.33
N VAL A 221 8.41 12.15 -1.25
CA VAL A 221 7.33 11.20 -1.52
C VAL A 221 7.78 9.79 -1.23
N ILE A 222 6.96 9.03 -0.49
CA ILE A 222 7.04 7.58 -0.43
C ILE A 222 5.98 7.04 -1.40
N GLU A 223 6.43 6.53 -2.55
CA GLU A 223 5.49 6.04 -3.57
C GLU A 223 4.92 4.67 -3.18
N THR A 224 3.62 4.51 -3.39
CA THR A 224 3.02 3.18 -3.48
C THR A 224 3.03 2.75 -4.94
N GLY A 225 3.46 1.51 -5.22
CA GLY A 225 3.63 1.02 -6.58
C GLY A 225 2.33 0.55 -7.24
N SER A 226 2.26 0.61 -8.56
CA SER A 226 1.42 -0.26 -9.37
C SER A 226 2.04 -1.65 -9.44
N GLY A 227 1.24 -2.70 -9.68
CA GLY A 227 1.71 -4.08 -9.61
C GLY A 227 1.55 -4.84 -10.93
N ASN A 228 2.55 -4.80 -11.82
CA ASN A 228 2.65 -5.79 -12.87
C ASN A 228 3.46 -7.01 -12.37
N CYS A 229 2.77 -7.87 -11.59
CA CYS A 229 3.41 -9.02 -10.93
C CYS A 229 3.52 -10.20 -11.89
N HIS A 230 4.68 -10.88 -11.85
CA HIS A 230 4.96 -12.03 -12.70
C HIS A 230 5.04 -13.32 -11.90
N ILE A 231 4.62 -14.42 -12.53
CA ILE A 231 4.89 -15.80 -12.06
C ILE A 231 5.63 -16.54 -13.16
N TYR A 232 6.81 -17.03 -12.85
CA TYR A 232 7.60 -17.89 -13.75
C TYR A 232 7.41 -19.36 -13.39
N ILE A 233 6.97 -20.15 -14.37
CA ILE A 233 6.84 -21.61 -14.28
C ILE A 233 8.08 -22.20 -14.93
N ASP A 234 8.96 -22.75 -14.10
CA ASP A 234 10.26 -23.33 -14.49
C ASP A 234 10.10 -24.71 -15.12
N GLU A 235 11.13 -25.20 -15.82
CA GLU A 235 11.15 -26.57 -16.38
C GLU A 235 11.01 -27.68 -15.32
N PHE A 236 11.34 -27.39 -14.07
CA PHE A 236 11.23 -28.28 -12.91
C PHE A 236 10.01 -27.97 -12.03
N ALA A 237 9.00 -27.34 -12.57
CA ALA A 237 7.80 -26.99 -11.81
C ALA A 237 6.88 -28.20 -11.61
N ASP A 238 6.25 -28.27 -10.43
CA ASP A 238 5.02 -29.02 -10.25
C ASP A 238 3.90 -28.24 -10.95
N ILE A 239 3.32 -28.81 -11.99
CA ILE A 239 2.37 -28.12 -12.88
C ILE A 239 1.02 -27.89 -12.18
N ASP A 240 0.57 -28.82 -11.36
CA ASP A 240 -0.69 -28.65 -10.61
C ASP A 240 -0.56 -27.53 -9.58
N MET A 241 0.54 -27.49 -8.84
CA MET A 241 0.87 -26.40 -7.93
C MET A 241 0.96 -25.06 -8.69
N ALA A 242 1.59 -25.02 -9.86
CA ALA A 242 1.71 -23.81 -10.67
C ALA A 242 0.34 -23.29 -11.11
N ALA A 243 -0.55 -24.18 -11.58
CA ALA A 243 -1.90 -23.82 -11.99
C ALA A 243 -2.72 -23.25 -10.82
N ASP A 244 -2.65 -23.87 -9.63
CA ASP A 244 -3.34 -23.39 -8.44
C ASP A 244 -2.81 -22.05 -7.94
N ILE A 245 -1.49 -21.85 -7.95
CA ILE A 245 -0.86 -20.57 -7.54
C ILE A 245 -1.25 -19.47 -8.52
N VAL A 246 -1.17 -19.69 -9.83
CA VAL A 246 -1.57 -18.68 -10.84
C VAL A 246 -3.05 -18.35 -10.73
N PHE A 247 -3.89 -19.38 -10.57
CA PHE A 247 -5.34 -19.17 -10.37
C PHE A 247 -5.62 -18.30 -9.13
N ASN A 248 -5.04 -18.64 -7.98
CA ASN A 248 -5.17 -17.84 -6.77
C ASN A 248 -4.63 -16.42 -6.99
N ALA A 249 -3.43 -16.29 -7.55
CA ALA A 249 -2.78 -15.00 -7.74
C ALA A 249 -3.57 -14.07 -8.67
N LYS A 250 -4.26 -14.60 -9.68
CA LYS A 250 -5.07 -13.79 -10.61
C LYS A 250 -6.50 -13.57 -10.14
N THR A 251 -7.16 -14.61 -9.58
CA THR A 251 -8.62 -14.61 -9.46
C THR A 251 -9.15 -14.31 -8.08
N SER A 252 -8.36 -14.44 -7.02
CA SER A 252 -8.82 -14.15 -5.65
C SER A 252 -9.24 -12.69 -5.47
N ARG A 253 -8.55 -11.75 -6.11
CA ARG A 253 -8.90 -10.32 -6.19
C ARG A 253 -8.13 -9.65 -7.32
N PRO A 254 -8.65 -9.62 -8.56
CA PRO A 254 -7.88 -9.17 -9.73
C PRO A 254 -7.54 -7.68 -9.72
N SER A 255 -8.29 -6.86 -8.96
CA SER A 255 -8.16 -5.38 -8.95
C SER A 255 -7.18 -4.83 -7.90
N VAL A 256 -6.18 -5.62 -7.48
CA VAL A 256 -5.15 -5.20 -6.51
C VAL A 256 -3.76 -5.37 -7.09
N CYS A 257 -2.81 -4.55 -6.59
CA CYS A 257 -1.46 -4.45 -7.13
C CYS A 257 -0.59 -5.72 -7.00
N ASN A 258 -0.93 -6.64 -6.09
CA ASN A 258 -0.22 -7.91 -5.92
C ASN A 258 -0.88 -9.08 -6.68
N ALA A 259 -1.91 -8.80 -7.52
CA ALA A 259 -2.47 -9.81 -8.40
C ALA A 259 -1.48 -10.13 -9.53
N CYS A 260 -1.42 -11.38 -9.97
CA CYS A 260 -0.61 -11.78 -11.11
C CYS A 260 -1.16 -11.15 -12.40
N GLU A 261 -0.32 -10.48 -13.17
CA GLU A 261 -0.68 -9.87 -14.44
C GLU A 261 0.01 -10.55 -15.63
N SER A 262 1.15 -11.20 -15.39
CA SER A 262 1.93 -11.89 -16.40
C SER A 262 2.45 -13.24 -15.92
N VAL A 263 2.34 -14.26 -16.74
CA VAL A 263 2.91 -15.60 -16.50
C VAL A 263 3.98 -15.87 -17.55
N LEU A 264 5.15 -16.29 -17.09
CA LEU A 264 6.23 -16.78 -17.94
C LEU A 264 6.30 -18.30 -17.81
N VAL A 265 6.39 -19.01 -18.93
CA VAL A 265 6.41 -20.47 -18.94
C VAL A 265 7.65 -20.96 -19.66
N HIS A 266 8.44 -21.81 -19.01
CA HIS A 266 9.58 -22.45 -19.67
C HIS A 266 9.11 -23.34 -20.84
N LYS A 267 9.75 -23.23 -22.00
CA LYS A 267 9.35 -23.95 -23.21
C LYS A 267 9.28 -25.46 -23.06
N ALA A 268 10.13 -26.06 -22.22
CA ALA A 268 10.16 -27.51 -22.01
C ALA A 268 8.85 -28.06 -21.41
N VAL A 269 8.11 -27.25 -20.67
CA VAL A 269 6.83 -27.62 -20.02
C VAL A 269 5.65 -26.81 -20.57
N ALA A 270 5.85 -26.06 -21.66
CA ALA A 270 4.89 -25.07 -22.12
C ALA A 270 3.51 -25.68 -22.44
N GLU A 271 3.45 -26.77 -23.20
CA GLU A 271 2.20 -27.40 -23.61
C GLU A 271 1.36 -27.81 -22.39
N GLU A 272 1.97 -28.54 -21.45
CA GLU A 272 1.31 -29.03 -20.24
C GLU A 272 0.91 -27.89 -19.29
N ALA A 273 1.83 -26.96 -19.00
CA ALA A 273 1.61 -25.87 -18.08
C ALA A 273 0.56 -24.87 -18.58
N ILE A 274 0.60 -24.51 -19.88
CA ILE A 274 -0.37 -23.58 -20.47
C ILE A 274 -1.79 -24.19 -20.41
N VAL A 275 -1.95 -25.49 -20.73
CA VAL A 275 -3.26 -26.16 -20.67
C VAL A 275 -3.78 -26.19 -19.23
N ALA A 276 -2.95 -26.57 -18.25
CA ALA A 276 -3.33 -26.64 -16.85
C ALA A 276 -3.73 -25.26 -16.30
N VAL A 277 -2.90 -24.24 -16.50
CA VAL A 277 -3.15 -22.85 -16.07
C VAL A 277 -4.43 -22.32 -16.71
N ALA A 278 -4.57 -22.47 -18.04
CA ALA A 278 -5.75 -21.98 -18.75
C ALA A 278 -7.03 -22.70 -18.32
N GLY A 279 -6.95 -23.99 -18.02
CA GLY A 279 -8.06 -24.78 -17.48
C GLY A 279 -8.62 -24.18 -16.20
N ARG A 280 -7.74 -23.82 -15.26
CA ARG A 280 -8.13 -23.17 -14.00
C ARG A 280 -8.65 -21.73 -14.22
N LEU A 281 -7.96 -20.93 -15.02
CA LEU A 281 -8.34 -19.54 -15.30
C LEU A 281 -9.72 -19.44 -15.99
N LYS A 282 -10.10 -20.42 -16.78
CA LYS A 282 -11.40 -20.53 -17.44
C LYS A 282 -12.57 -20.58 -16.44
N GLU A 283 -12.38 -21.11 -15.23
CA GLU A 283 -13.40 -21.14 -14.17
C GLU A 283 -13.90 -19.73 -13.79
N LYS A 284 -13.08 -18.71 -14.03
CA LYS A 284 -13.39 -17.30 -13.78
C LYS A 284 -13.47 -16.45 -15.04
N ASN A 285 -13.54 -17.09 -16.22
CA ASN A 285 -13.57 -16.40 -17.53
C ASN A 285 -12.42 -15.40 -17.70
N VAL A 286 -11.21 -15.74 -17.26
CA VAL A 286 -10.05 -14.88 -17.44
C VAL A 286 -9.65 -14.85 -18.90
N GLU A 287 -9.53 -13.66 -19.47
CA GLU A 287 -9.07 -13.44 -20.83
C GLU A 287 -7.54 -13.56 -20.89
N ILE A 288 -7.04 -14.40 -21.81
CA ILE A 288 -5.61 -14.70 -21.96
C ILE A 288 -5.06 -14.01 -23.22
N PHE A 289 -3.97 -13.27 -23.04
CA PHE A 289 -3.15 -12.73 -24.11
C PHE A 289 -1.83 -13.50 -24.17
N GLY A 290 -1.51 -14.11 -25.32
CA GLY A 290 -0.38 -15.04 -25.45
C GLY A 290 0.56 -14.72 -26.59
N ASP A 291 1.79 -15.22 -26.50
CA ASP A 291 2.70 -15.29 -27.63
C ASP A 291 2.24 -16.36 -28.67
N GLU A 292 3.02 -16.57 -29.73
CA GLU A 292 2.69 -17.50 -30.79
C GLU A 292 2.51 -18.95 -30.26
N ILE A 293 3.33 -19.38 -29.31
CA ILE A 293 3.23 -20.74 -28.74
C ILE A 293 1.95 -20.86 -27.91
N VAL A 294 1.66 -19.91 -27.04
CA VAL A 294 0.41 -19.90 -26.25
C VAL A 294 -0.81 -19.89 -27.16
N CYS A 295 -0.83 -19.08 -28.22
CA CYS A 295 -1.93 -19.05 -29.19
C CYS A 295 -2.03 -20.35 -30.02
N SER A 296 -0.94 -21.09 -30.21
CA SER A 296 -0.98 -22.40 -30.87
C SER A 296 -1.54 -23.50 -29.97
N VAL A 297 -1.38 -23.40 -28.66
CA VAL A 297 -1.90 -24.34 -27.66
C VAL A 297 -3.36 -24.04 -27.30
N LEU A 298 -3.71 -22.75 -27.23
CA LEU A 298 -5.04 -22.27 -26.82
C LEU A 298 -5.71 -21.49 -27.97
N ASP A 299 -6.67 -22.11 -28.63
CA ASP A 299 -7.40 -21.53 -29.76
C ASP A 299 -8.25 -20.29 -29.40
N PHE A 300 -8.53 -20.09 -28.13
CA PHE A 300 -9.28 -18.93 -27.59
C PHE A 300 -8.38 -17.81 -27.05
N ALA A 301 -7.06 -18.03 -26.95
CA ALA A 301 -6.13 -16.98 -26.52
C ALA A 301 -6.00 -15.90 -27.60
N LYS A 302 -5.84 -14.66 -27.17
CA LYS A 302 -5.60 -13.53 -28.07
C LYS A 302 -4.11 -13.28 -28.23
N PRO A 303 -3.63 -12.89 -29.42
CA PRO A 303 -2.24 -12.50 -29.57
C PRO A 303 -1.90 -11.30 -28.68
N ALA A 304 -0.84 -11.47 -27.89
CA ALA A 304 -0.31 -10.39 -27.06
C ALA A 304 0.50 -9.41 -27.91
N THR A 305 0.47 -8.15 -27.51
CA THR A 305 1.32 -7.08 -28.03
C THR A 305 2.44 -6.76 -27.06
N GLU A 306 3.42 -5.96 -27.46
CA GLU A 306 4.50 -5.50 -26.58
C GLU A 306 3.96 -4.77 -25.33
N GLU A 307 2.82 -4.08 -25.45
CA GLU A 307 2.19 -3.36 -24.34
C GLU A 307 1.60 -4.32 -23.29
N ASP A 308 1.16 -5.50 -23.70
CA ASP A 308 0.53 -6.47 -22.79
C ASP A 308 1.52 -7.03 -21.76
N TRP A 309 2.80 -7.09 -22.10
CA TRP A 309 3.84 -7.58 -21.16
C TRP A 309 4.08 -6.65 -19.98
N GLY A 310 3.88 -5.34 -20.14
CA GLY A 310 4.05 -4.32 -19.11
C GLY A 310 2.75 -3.84 -18.46
N LYS A 311 1.61 -4.46 -18.78
CA LYS A 311 0.30 -3.92 -18.44
C LYS A 311 -0.23 -4.47 -17.12
N GLU A 312 -0.58 -3.56 -16.21
CA GLU A 312 -1.42 -3.87 -15.05
C GLU A 312 -2.89 -3.81 -15.48
N TYR A 313 -3.51 -4.98 -15.71
CA TYR A 313 -4.90 -5.06 -16.21
C TYR A 313 -5.94 -4.70 -15.15
N LEU A 314 -5.69 -5.04 -13.89
CA LEU A 314 -6.62 -4.86 -12.76
C LEU A 314 -8.00 -5.52 -12.99
N ASP A 315 -8.04 -6.55 -13.83
CA ASP A 315 -9.25 -7.21 -14.32
C ASP A 315 -8.97 -8.73 -14.50
N TYR A 316 -9.98 -9.49 -14.85
CA TYR A 316 -9.86 -10.90 -15.26
C TYR A 316 -9.18 -11.02 -16.63
N LYS A 317 -7.95 -10.51 -16.72
CA LYS A 317 -7.08 -10.53 -17.91
C LYS A 317 -5.67 -10.85 -17.46
N ILE A 318 -4.93 -11.61 -18.27
CA ILE A 318 -3.57 -12.01 -17.98
C ILE A 318 -2.77 -12.18 -19.26
N SER A 319 -1.49 -11.84 -19.24
CA SER A 319 -0.56 -12.21 -20.32
C SER A 319 0.19 -13.49 -19.99
N ILE A 320 0.43 -14.35 -20.98
CA ILE A 320 1.24 -15.56 -20.87
C ILE A 320 2.28 -15.56 -21.98
N LYS A 321 3.55 -15.71 -21.60
CA LYS A 321 4.67 -15.77 -22.54
C LYS A 321 5.55 -16.98 -22.28
N THR A 322 6.04 -17.61 -23.35
CA THR A 322 7.03 -18.67 -23.26
C THR A 322 8.46 -18.11 -23.24
N VAL A 323 9.35 -18.75 -22.51
CA VAL A 323 10.76 -18.37 -22.39
C VAL A 323 11.67 -19.61 -22.54
N ASP A 324 12.89 -19.41 -23.06
CA ASP A 324 13.83 -20.51 -23.29
C ASP A 324 14.49 -21.02 -22.01
N ASN A 325 14.63 -20.17 -20.99
CA ASN A 325 15.32 -20.48 -19.75
C ASN A 325 15.03 -19.43 -18.67
N ILE A 326 15.53 -19.65 -17.45
CA ILE A 326 15.39 -18.74 -16.30
C ILE A 326 16.02 -17.37 -16.55
N ASP A 327 17.13 -17.28 -17.32
CA ASP A 327 17.78 -16.01 -17.62
C ASP A 327 16.90 -15.10 -18.47
N GLU A 328 16.20 -15.67 -19.44
CA GLU A 328 15.22 -14.95 -20.25
C GLU A 328 14.01 -14.50 -19.40
N ALA A 329 13.55 -15.36 -18.46
CA ALA A 329 12.49 -14.99 -17.54
C ALA A 329 12.89 -13.80 -16.66
N ILE A 330 14.08 -13.82 -16.07
CA ILE A 330 14.63 -12.73 -15.23
C ILE A 330 14.79 -11.45 -16.07
N ALA A 331 15.31 -11.56 -17.30
CA ALA A 331 15.44 -10.41 -18.20
C ALA A 331 14.09 -9.79 -18.58
N HIS A 332 13.07 -10.64 -18.82
CA HIS A 332 11.70 -10.20 -19.08
C HIS A 332 11.12 -9.45 -17.86
N ILE A 333 11.23 -10.02 -16.67
CA ILE A 333 10.80 -9.41 -15.41
C ILE A 333 11.50 -8.06 -15.22
N ALA A 334 12.82 -8.01 -15.39
CA ALA A 334 13.59 -6.76 -15.28
C ALA A 334 13.12 -5.66 -16.23
N LYS A 335 12.58 -6.02 -17.41
CA LYS A 335 12.12 -5.08 -18.43
C LYS A 335 10.69 -4.59 -18.18
N TYR A 336 9.77 -5.48 -17.76
CA TYR A 336 8.33 -5.22 -17.80
C TYR A 336 7.69 -5.13 -16.41
N SER A 337 8.31 -5.71 -15.37
CA SER A 337 7.79 -5.62 -14.01
C SER A 337 7.87 -4.20 -13.47
N THR A 338 6.97 -3.90 -12.57
CA THR A 338 7.02 -2.68 -11.73
C THR A 338 7.88 -2.86 -10.48
N GLY A 339 8.51 -4.02 -10.30
CA GLY A 339 9.32 -4.35 -9.11
C GLY A 339 8.49 -4.60 -7.86
N HIS A 340 7.24 -5.06 -8.01
CA HIS A 340 6.31 -5.25 -6.90
C HIS A 340 6.46 -6.65 -6.29
N SER A 341 6.01 -7.69 -6.97
CA SER A 341 5.99 -9.06 -6.43
C SER A 341 6.15 -10.08 -7.54
N GLU A 342 7.15 -10.94 -7.42
CA GLU A 342 7.47 -11.94 -8.43
C GLU A 342 7.60 -13.33 -7.80
N SER A 343 7.18 -14.35 -8.51
CA SER A 343 7.26 -15.74 -8.03
C SER A 343 7.87 -16.65 -9.06
N ILE A 344 8.67 -17.63 -8.62
CA ILE A 344 9.07 -18.78 -9.39
C ILE A 344 8.39 -20.03 -8.85
N ILE A 345 7.90 -20.88 -9.73
CA ILE A 345 7.41 -22.22 -9.38
C ILE A 345 8.45 -23.24 -9.87
N THR A 346 9.11 -23.92 -8.94
CA THR A 346 10.18 -24.87 -9.25
C THR A 346 10.47 -25.80 -8.08
N GLU A 347 10.88 -27.03 -8.37
CA GLU A 347 11.48 -27.95 -7.40
C GLU A 347 13.01 -27.95 -7.47
N ASN A 348 13.60 -27.18 -8.40
CA ASN A 348 15.04 -27.06 -8.56
C ASN A 348 15.60 -25.98 -7.62
N TYR A 349 16.33 -26.41 -6.58
CA TYR A 349 16.93 -25.51 -5.60
C TYR A 349 17.88 -24.47 -6.21
N PRO A 350 18.81 -24.80 -7.12
CA PRO A 350 19.64 -23.82 -7.81
C PRO A 350 18.84 -22.73 -8.54
N ASN A 351 17.79 -23.10 -9.28
CA ASN A 351 16.94 -22.14 -9.99
C ASN A 351 16.17 -21.24 -9.01
N ALA A 352 15.64 -21.80 -7.92
CA ALA A 352 15.01 -21.04 -6.86
C ALA A 352 15.97 -19.98 -6.28
N GLN A 353 17.21 -20.38 -5.93
CA GLN A 353 18.19 -19.44 -5.38
C GLN A 353 18.64 -18.38 -6.40
N LYS A 354 18.81 -18.76 -7.65
CA LYS A 354 19.13 -17.81 -8.73
C LYS A 354 18.03 -16.75 -8.87
N PHE A 355 16.78 -17.17 -8.95
CA PHE A 355 15.64 -16.27 -9.06
C PHE A 355 15.53 -15.30 -7.87
N LEU A 356 15.65 -15.82 -6.63
CA LEU A 356 15.63 -15.01 -5.41
C LEU A 356 16.74 -13.96 -5.37
N ASN A 357 17.91 -14.27 -5.90
CA ASN A 357 19.07 -13.38 -5.86
C ASN A 357 19.11 -12.36 -7.00
N GLU A 358 18.56 -12.69 -8.17
CA GLU A 358 18.71 -11.87 -9.37
C GLU A 358 17.46 -11.04 -9.69
N VAL A 359 16.28 -11.43 -9.21
CA VAL A 359 15.06 -10.65 -9.38
C VAL A 359 15.01 -9.53 -8.34
N ASP A 360 15.03 -8.27 -8.81
CA ASP A 360 15.08 -7.08 -7.95
C ASP A 360 13.68 -6.47 -7.76
N SER A 361 12.78 -7.22 -7.11
CA SER A 361 11.44 -6.78 -6.73
C SER A 361 11.28 -6.65 -5.22
N ALA A 362 10.23 -5.94 -4.77
CA ALA A 362 9.99 -5.70 -3.34
C ALA A 362 9.71 -7.00 -2.57
N ALA A 363 9.07 -7.96 -3.22
CA ALA A 363 8.86 -9.31 -2.69
C ALA A 363 9.14 -10.34 -3.78
N VAL A 364 9.94 -11.36 -3.47
CA VAL A 364 10.30 -12.45 -4.39
C VAL A 364 10.00 -13.76 -3.70
N TYR A 365 9.25 -14.64 -4.39
CA TYR A 365 8.70 -15.87 -3.84
C TYR A 365 9.23 -17.12 -4.56
N VAL A 366 9.27 -18.22 -3.86
CA VAL A 366 9.39 -19.56 -4.40
C VAL A 366 8.13 -20.33 -3.99
N ASN A 367 7.44 -20.93 -4.96
CA ASN A 367 6.28 -21.80 -4.76
C ASN A 367 5.16 -21.18 -3.91
N ALA A 368 4.91 -19.87 -4.11
CA ALA A 368 3.86 -19.15 -3.40
C ALA A 368 3.21 -18.07 -4.28
N SER A 369 1.96 -17.77 -3.98
CA SER A 369 1.19 -16.71 -4.66
C SER A 369 1.72 -15.31 -4.34
N THR A 370 1.77 -14.44 -5.34
CA THR A 370 2.11 -13.01 -5.16
C THR A 370 1.11 -12.26 -4.28
N ARG A 371 -0.07 -12.84 -4.05
CA ARG A 371 -1.12 -12.30 -3.17
C ARG A 371 -0.69 -12.19 -1.71
N PHE A 372 0.35 -12.88 -1.28
CA PHE A 372 0.89 -12.76 0.08
C PHE A 372 1.66 -11.46 0.32
N THR A 373 1.93 -10.63 -0.69
CA THR A 373 2.52 -9.30 -0.48
C THR A 373 1.48 -8.34 0.10
N ASP A 374 1.26 -8.46 1.38
CA ASP A 374 0.23 -7.77 2.16
C ASP A 374 0.72 -7.58 3.60
N GLY A 375 0.44 -6.44 4.22
CA GLY A 375 0.91 -6.14 5.57
C GLY A 375 0.34 -7.08 6.64
N GLY A 376 -0.91 -7.54 6.45
CA GLY A 376 -1.53 -8.53 7.34
C GLY A 376 -0.85 -9.89 7.23
N GLU A 377 -0.67 -10.39 6.00
CA GLU A 377 -0.05 -11.67 5.70
C GLU A 377 1.44 -11.71 6.13
N PHE A 378 2.16 -10.58 6.02
CA PHE A 378 3.55 -10.48 6.49
C PHE A 378 3.68 -10.28 8.00
N GLY A 379 2.56 -10.22 8.74
CA GLY A 379 2.57 -10.03 10.18
C GLY A 379 2.85 -8.59 10.61
N PHE A 380 2.72 -7.62 9.71
CA PHE A 380 2.85 -6.19 10.01
C PHE A 380 1.53 -5.57 10.49
N GLY A 381 0.46 -6.35 10.53
CA GLY A 381 -0.88 -6.01 11.02
C GLY A 381 -1.70 -5.15 10.05
N ALA A 382 -1.18 -3.99 9.63
CA ALA A 382 -1.82 -3.10 8.69
C ALA A 382 -0.78 -2.39 7.82
N GLU A 383 -1.22 -1.87 6.67
CA GLU A 383 -0.37 -1.14 5.74
C GLU A 383 -1.11 0.06 5.12
N ILE A 384 -0.36 1.09 4.72
CA ILE A 384 -0.88 2.17 3.88
C ILE A 384 -0.89 1.75 2.41
N GLY A 385 0.02 0.87 2.03
CA GLY A 385 0.17 0.33 0.69
C GLY A 385 1.52 -0.36 0.51
N ILE A 386 1.84 -0.75 -0.72
CA ILE A 386 3.09 -1.44 -1.03
C ILE A 386 3.95 -0.52 -1.87
N SER A 387 5.17 -0.28 -1.41
CA SER A 387 6.15 0.56 -2.12
C SER A 387 7.12 -0.29 -2.92
N THR A 388 7.39 0.13 -4.16
CA THR A 388 8.41 -0.48 -5.01
C THR A 388 9.71 0.32 -5.04
N GLN A 389 9.73 1.52 -4.43
CA GLN A 389 10.94 2.33 -4.37
C GLN A 389 11.99 1.74 -3.43
N LYS A 390 13.26 1.98 -3.71
CA LYS A 390 14.37 1.45 -2.91
C LYS A 390 14.73 2.31 -1.71
N LEU A 391 14.37 3.59 -1.75
CA LEU A 391 14.72 4.54 -0.71
C LEU A 391 13.66 4.57 0.38
N HIS A 392 14.09 4.45 1.64
CA HIS A 392 13.34 4.47 2.88
C HIS A 392 12.45 3.24 3.11
N ALA A 393 11.43 2.99 2.27
CA ALA A 393 10.50 1.87 2.44
C ALA A 393 10.33 1.10 1.13
N ARG A 394 10.43 -0.22 1.18
CA ARG A 394 10.21 -1.14 0.07
C ARG A 394 9.37 -2.32 0.55
N GLY A 395 8.37 -2.72 -0.21
CA GLY A 395 7.37 -3.71 0.21
C GLY A 395 6.21 -3.09 0.98
N PRO A 396 5.47 -3.87 1.79
CA PRO A 396 4.34 -3.37 2.56
C PRO A 396 4.74 -2.22 3.51
N LEU A 397 4.11 -1.06 3.32
CA LEU A 397 4.35 0.17 4.08
C LEU A 397 3.59 0.12 5.41
N GLY A 398 4.13 -0.62 6.35
CA GLY A 398 3.56 -0.81 7.68
C GLY A 398 4.04 0.22 8.71
N LEU A 399 3.70 -0.01 9.97
CA LEU A 399 3.93 0.90 11.10
C LEU A 399 5.40 1.33 11.24
N ASN A 400 6.35 0.41 11.08
CA ASN A 400 7.79 0.71 11.23
C ASN A 400 8.31 1.69 10.16
N ASN A 401 7.74 1.66 8.97
CA ASN A 401 8.13 2.54 7.86
C ASN A 401 7.64 3.99 8.05
N LEU A 402 6.76 4.24 9.01
CA LEU A 402 6.29 5.58 9.39
C LEU A 402 7.16 6.21 10.48
N THR A 403 8.33 5.65 10.71
CA THR A 403 9.36 6.19 11.61
C THR A 403 10.63 6.50 10.86
N SER A 404 11.43 7.41 11.41
CA SER A 404 12.80 7.69 11.02
C SER A 404 13.72 7.38 12.19
N GLU A 405 14.98 7.72 12.06
CA GLU A 405 16.02 7.43 13.03
C GLU A 405 16.76 8.71 13.43
N LYS A 406 17.13 8.80 14.71
CA LYS A 406 18.06 9.83 15.17
C LYS A 406 19.13 9.23 16.07
N TYR A 407 20.26 9.93 16.21
CA TYR A 407 21.29 9.59 17.17
C TYR A 407 21.06 10.36 18.47
N VAL A 408 21.11 9.62 19.61
CA VAL A 408 21.15 10.16 20.96
C VAL A 408 22.55 9.92 21.50
N VAL A 409 23.23 10.98 21.91
CA VAL A 409 24.62 10.91 22.36
C VAL A 409 24.72 11.37 23.82
N TYR A 410 25.23 10.50 24.66
CA TYR A 410 25.48 10.78 26.07
C TYR A 410 26.96 11.00 26.28
N GLY A 411 27.30 12.16 26.84
CA GLY A 411 28.66 12.56 27.16
C GLY A 411 28.81 13.01 28.61
N SER A 412 30.04 13.20 29.04
CA SER A 412 30.44 13.74 30.33
C SER A 412 31.48 14.86 30.23
N GLY A 413 31.38 15.67 29.14
CA GLY A 413 32.30 16.79 28.90
C GLY A 413 33.36 16.53 27.83
N GLN A 414 33.24 15.49 27.02
CA GLN A 414 34.18 15.21 25.92
C GLN A 414 34.17 16.36 24.92
N ILE A 415 35.38 16.75 24.50
CA ILE A 415 35.64 17.71 23.44
C ILE A 415 36.40 17.03 22.29
N ARG A 416 36.28 17.58 21.09
CA ARG A 416 36.98 17.12 19.90
C ARG A 416 38.23 17.96 19.61
#